data_bd3565c58339fc07045e70eea8c8660c
#
_entry.id   bd3565c58339fc07045e70eea8c8660c
#
_cell.length_a   1.000
_cell.length_b   1.000
_cell.length_c   1.000
_cell.angle_alpha   90.00
_cell.angle_beta   90.00
_cell.angle_gamma   90.00
#
_symmetry.space_group_name_H-M   'P 1'
#
loop_
_entity.id
_entity.type
_entity.pdbx_description
1 polymer ?
#
loop_
_entity_poly.entity_id
_entity_poly.type
_entity_poly.pdbx_seq_one_letter_code
_entity_poly.pdbx_strand_id
1 'polypeptide(L)'
;MSDPMIRVRDLSKRYARGGETLTVLDRLNLEMEEGRFYALMGPSGSGKTTLLRILAGLIPPTSGAFTFGRGEEPSIGMVFQQATLMPWRTVTENIRLPLEVNKVDETTALKKTSEMIELVGLTGFEDSLPRDLSGGMAQRVAIARALIHDPDLLLLDEPFASLDAMTRERMWTELSNLWQARQKTVIMVTHSINESLFLADRVLVLTQRPGKIKMDMEVDLPRPRKDEIRYTSQFGKLAKKLRGAIE
;
A
#
# COMPACT_ATOMS: atom_id res chain seq x y z
N MET A 1 15.29 -0.82 -22.04
CA MET A 1 14.13 -0.83 -21.12
C MET A 1 14.58 -1.51 -19.85
N SER A 2 14.46 -0.87 -18.71
CA SER A 2 14.76 -1.52 -17.42
C SER A 2 13.78 -2.66 -17.17
N ASP A 3 14.26 -3.78 -16.60
CA ASP A 3 13.37 -4.86 -16.19
C ASP A 3 12.34 -4.32 -15.17
N PRO A 4 11.05 -4.68 -15.29
CA PRO A 4 10.04 -4.25 -14.35
C PRO A 4 10.33 -4.82 -12.95
N MET A 5 10.04 -4.05 -11.89
CA MET A 5 10.13 -4.52 -10.50
C MET A 5 9.28 -5.77 -10.26
N ILE A 6 8.07 -5.78 -10.83
CA ILE A 6 7.12 -6.90 -10.71
C ILE A 6 6.57 -7.20 -12.10
N ARG A 7 6.61 -8.49 -12.48
CA ARG A 7 5.95 -9.00 -13.68
C ARG A 7 4.95 -10.09 -13.28
N VAL A 8 3.69 -9.91 -13.64
CA VAL A 8 2.60 -10.88 -13.38
C VAL A 8 2.15 -11.46 -14.72
N ARG A 9 2.07 -12.79 -14.82
CA ARG A 9 1.68 -13.51 -16.04
C ARG A 9 0.58 -14.53 -15.75
N ASP A 10 -0.56 -14.36 -16.41
CA ASP A 10 -1.74 -15.23 -16.38
C ASP A 10 -2.18 -15.62 -14.95
N LEU A 11 -1.93 -14.74 -13.99
CA LEU A 11 -2.16 -14.98 -12.57
C LEU A 11 -3.65 -15.09 -12.27
N SER A 12 -4.04 -16.24 -11.72
CA SER A 12 -5.41 -16.50 -11.29
C SER A 12 -5.45 -16.96 -9.84
N LYS A 13 -6.54 -16.60 -9.15
CA LYS A 13 -6.81 -17.08 -7.80
C LYS A 13 -8.25 -17.57 -7.69
N ARG A 14 -8.39 -18.81 -7.22
CA ARG A 14 -9.66 -19.48 -6.98
C ARG A 14 -9.71 -19.97 -5.54
N TYR A 15 -10.88 -19.92 -4.94
CA TYR A 15 -11.15 -20.46 -3.61
C TYR A 15 -12.24 -21.52 -3.72
N ALA A 16 -12.08 -22.64 -3.04
CA ALA A 16 -13.14 -23.63 -2.84
C ALA A 16 -14.07 -23.13 -1.70
N ARG A 17 -15.37 -23.07 -1.95
CA ARG A 17 -16.38 -22.71 -0.96
C ARG A 17 -17.61 -23.57 -1.13
N GLY A 18 -17.88 -24.47 -0.16
CA GLY A 18 -19.11 -25.30 -0.18
C GLY A 18 -19.28 -26.17 -1.41
N GLY A 19 -18.19 -26.71 -1.99
CA GLY A 19 -18.22 -27.53 -3.21
C GLY A 19 -18.17 -26.72 -4.52
N GLU A 20 -18.31 -25.39 -4.46
CA GLU A 20 -18.20 -24.51 -5.60
C GLU A 20 -16.80 -23.83 -5.67
N THR A 21 -16.37 -23.51 -6.89
CA THR A 21 -15.12 -22.78 -7.14
C THR A 21 -15.41 -21.30 -7.37
N LEU A 22 -14.95 -20.45 -6.45
CA LEU A 22 -15.05 -19.02 -6.59
C LEU A 22 -13.78 -18.45 -7.24
N THR A 23 -13.86 -17.99 -8.48
CA THR A 23 -12.76 -17.30 -9.15
C THR A 23 -12.73 -15.84 -8.71
N VAL A 24 -11.65 -15.42 -8.03
CA VAL A 24 -11.46 -14.05 -7.53
C VAL A 24 -10.62 -13.22 -8.49
N LEU A 25 -9.54 -13.80 -9.02
CA LEU A 25 -8.68 -13.18 -10.05
C LEU A 25 -8.62 -14.13 -11.25
N ASP A 26 -8.70 -13.60 -12.47
CA ASP A 26 -8.69 -14.38 -13.70
C ASP A 26 -7.66 -13.86 -14.71
N ARG A 27 -6.57 -14.59 -14.88
CA ARG A 27 -5.49 -14.38 -15.85
C ARG A 27 -5.00 -12.92 -15.90
N LEU A 28 -4.66 -12.38 -14.73
CA LEU A 28 -4.06 -11.06 -14.65
C LEU A 28 -2.69 -11.05 -15.31
N ASN A 29 -2.47 -10.04 -16.16
CA ASN A 29 -1.21 -9.71 -16.77
C ASN A 29 -0.92 -8.24 -16.50
N LEU A 30 0.20 -7.94 -15.83
CA LEU A 30 0.64 -6.57 -15.55
C LEU A 30 2.14 -6.52 -15.30
N GLU A 31 2.72 -5.37 -15.59
CA GLU A 31 4.10 -5.04 -15.28
C GLU A 31 4.15 -3.74 -14.48
N MET A 32 4.97 -3.73 -13.43
CA MET A 32 5.17 -2.59 -12.56
C MET A 32 6.65 -2.21 -12.53
N GLU A 33 6.95 -0.97 -12.84
CA GLU A 33 8.30 -0.42 -12.86
C GLU A 33 8.79 -0.13 -11.46
N GLU A 34 10.10 -0.18 -11.26
CA GLU A 34 10.72 0.18 -9.99
C GLU A 34 10.58 1.69 -9.70
N GLY A 35 10.49 2.04 -8.40
CA GLY A 35 10.45 3.42 -7.94
C GLY A 35 9.14 4.15 -8.23
N ARG A 36 8.10 3.47 -8.74
CA ARG A 36 6.79 4.08 -9.01
C ARG A 36 5.77 3.79 -7.92
N PHE A 37 4.84 4.71 -7.79
CA PHE A 37 3.67 4.57 -6.91
C PHE A 37 2.45 4.12 -7.72
N TYR A 38 1.93 2.92 -7.44
CA TYR A 38 0.73 2.36 -8.05
C TYR A 38 -0.45 2.42 -7.12
N ALA A 39 -1.61 2.85 -7.61
CA ALA A 39 -2.89 2.67 -6.92
C ALA A 39 -3.70 1.57 -7.60
N LEU A 40 -4.21 0.63 -6.82
CA LEU A 40 -5.07 -0.46 -7.26
C LEU A 40 -6.50 -0.17 -6.81
N MET A 41 -7.39 0.08 -7.75
CA MET A 41 -8.79 0.43 -7.53
C MET A 41 -9.74 -0.61 -8.11
N GLY A 42 -11.02 -0.48 -7.79
CA GLY A 42 -12.10 -1.32 -8.31
C GLY A 42 -13.17 -1.62 -7.28
N PRO A 43 -14.29 -2.24 -7.67
CA PRO A 43 -15.40 -2.56 -6.78
C PRO A 43 -14.99 -3.43 -5.58
N SER A 44 -15.81 -3.45 -4.55
CA SER A 44 -15.63 -4.39 -3.43
C SER A 44 -15.68 -5.83 -3.94
N GLY A 45 -14.78 -6.68 -3.42
CA GLY A 45 -14.66 -8.08 -3.84
C GLY A 45 -14.00 -8.31 -5.20
N SER A 46 -13.45 -7.29 -5.88
CA SER A 46 -12.71 -7.44 -7.15
C SER A 46 -11.36 -8.17 -7.04
N GLY A 47 -10.88 -8.45 -5.82
CA GLY A 47 -9.64 -9.21 -5.61
C GLY A 47 -8.39 -8.36 -5.35
N LYS A 48 -8.52 -7.05 -5.10
CA LYS A 48 -7.38 -6.13 -4.81
C LYS A 48 -6.51 -6.63 -3.66
N THR A 49 -7.11 -6.82 -2.49
CA THR A 49 -6.43 -7.39 -1.31
C THR A 49 -5.85 -8.78 -1.58
N THR A 50 -6.53 -9.60 -2.41
CA THR A 50 -6.03 -10.92 -2.80
C THR A 50 -4.75 -10.79 -3.63
N LEU A 51 -4.72 -9.88 -4.61
CA LEU A 51 -3.52 -9.61 -5.40
C LEU A 51 -2.38 -9.12 -4.50
N LEU A 52 -2.65 -8.17 -3.61
CA LEU A 52 -1.64 -7.67 -2.66
C LEU A 52 -1.03 -8.80 -1.83
N ARG A 53 -1.87 -9.70 -1.28
CA ARG A 53 -1.42 -10.84 -0.47
C ARG A 53 -0.62 -11.85 -1.28
N ILE A 54 -0.91 -12.04 -2.57
CA ILE A 54 -0.12 -12.89 -3.45
C ILE A 54 1.26 -12.26 -3.67
N LEU A 55 1.33 -10.95 -3.98
CA LEU A 55 2.59 -10.23 -4.18
C LEU A 55 3.44 -10.17 -2.89
N ALA A 56 2.79 -10.18 -1.72
CA ALA A 56 3.47 -10.28 -0.42
C ALA A 56 3.96 -11.70 -0.08
N GLY A 57 3.71 -12.70 -0.94
CA GLY A 57 4.04 -14.10 -0.64
C GLY A 57 3.17 -14.76 0.44
N LEU A 58 2.12 -14.08 0.92
CA LEU A 58 1.27 -14.59 2.01
C LEU A 58 0.31 -15.70 1.56
N ILE A 59 -0.08 -15.71 0.30
CA ILE A 59 -0.91 -16.76 -0.30
C ILE A 59 -0.41 -17.09 -1.72
N PRO A 60 -0.37 -18.35 -2.13
CA PRO A 60 0.02 -18.71 -3.49
C PRO A 60 -1.09 -18.40 -4.50
N PRO A 61 -0.77 -18.07 -5.76
CA PRO A 61 -1.75 -18.08 -6.85
C PRO A 61 -2.25 -19.51 -7.09
N THR A 62 -3.42 -19.66 -7.75
CA THR A 62 -3.93 -20.97 -8.17
C THR A 62 -3.30 -21.41 -9.50
N SER A 63 -3.04 -20.45 -10.38
CA SER A 63 -2.31 -20.66 -11.65
C SER A 63 -1.67 -19.35 -12.09
N GLY A 64 -0.74 -19.44 -13.07
CA GLY A 64 0.10 -18.32 -13.46
C GLY A 64 1.21 -18.07 -12.45
N ALA A 65 1.95 -17.00 -12.64
CA ALA A 65 3.09 -16.66 -11.78
C ALA A 65 3.29 -15.14 -11.70
N PHE A 66 4.07 -14.72 -10.72
CA PHE A 66 4.70 -13.41 -10.70
C PHE A 66 6.20 -13.58 -10.41
N THR A 67 6.98 -12.61 -10.87
CA THR A 67 8.44 -12.58 -10.66
C THR A 67 8.86 -11.17 -10.30
N PHE A 68 9.93 -11.07 -9.50
CA PHE A 68 10.63 -9.82 -9.27
C PHE A 68 11.78 -9.65 -10.25
N GLY A 69 11.92 -8.46 -10.84
CA GLY A 69 12.78 -8.24 -12.01
C GLY A 69 14.28 -8.43 -11.79
N ARG A 70 14.77 -8.27 -10.55
CA ARG A 70 16.21 -8.42 -10.24
C ARG A 70 16.63 -9.84 -9.89
N GLY A 71 15.72 -10.82 -9.94
CA GLY A 71 15.99 -12.20 -9.56
C GLY A 71 16.15 -12.42 -8.05
N GLU A 72 16.15 -11.36 -7.25
CA GLU A 72 16.16 -11.41 -5.80
C GLU A 72 14.80 -10.96 -5.26
N GLU A 73 14.35 -11.57 -4.18
CA GLU A 73 13.14 -11.14 -3.50
C GLU A 73 13.38 -9.80 -2.82
N PRO A 74 12.56 -8.76 -3.11
CA PRO A 74 12.70 -7.45 -2.47
C PRO A 74 12.32 -7.53 -0.99
N SER A 75 12.90 -6.65 -0.18
CA SER A 75 12.39 -6.43 1.16
C SER A 75 10.98 -5.80 1.08
N ILE A 76 10.00 -6.42 1.76
CA ILE A 76 8.59 -6.02 1.68
C ILE A 76 8.11 -5.44 3.00
N GLY A 77 7.58 -4.20 2.94
CA GLY A 77 6.76 -3.62 4.00
C GLY A 77 5.28 -3.80 3.66
N MET A 78 4.48 -4.28 4.61
CA MET A 78 3.05 -4.44 4.38
C MET A 78 2.20 -3.80 5.47
N VAL A 79 1.21 -3.02 5.04
CA VAL A 79 0.14 -2.48 5.89
C VAL A 79 -1.16 -3.16 5.51
N PHE A 80 -1.79 -3.81 6.49
CA PHE A 80 -3.11 -4.43 6.33
C PHE A 80 -4.23 -3.41 6.57
N GLN A 81 -5.41 -3.70 6.06
CA GLN A 81 -6.61 -2.89 6.28
C GLN A 81 -6.92 -2.69 7.78
N GLN A 82 -6.69 -3.72 8.60
CA GLN A 82 -6.65 -3.61 10.05
C GLN A 82 -5.19 -3.52 10.50
N ALA A 83 -4.89 -2.72 11.49
CA ALA A 83 -3.52 -2.41 11.93
C ALA A 83 -2.70 -3.64 12.38
N THR A 84 -3.35 -4.74 12.77
CA THR A 84 -2.72 -6.02 13.18
C THR A 84 -1.49 -5.84 14.08
N LEU A 85 -1.61 -4.98 15.10
CA LEU A 85 -0.53 -4.74 16.07
C LEU A 85 -0.40 -5.91 17.03
N MET A 86 0.81 -6.14 17.56
CA MET A 86 1.05 -7.08 18.65
C MET A 86 0.43 -6.51 19.94
N PRO A 87 -0.64 -7.11 20.50
CA PRO A 87 -1.43 -6.49 21.56
C PRO A 87 -0.68 -6.36 22.89
N TRP A 88 0.40 -7.11 23.09
CA TRP A 88 1.27 -7.09 24.27
C TRP A 88 2.50 -6.18 24.12
N ARG A 89 2.68 -5.52 22.96
CA ARG A 89 3.78 -4.61 22.69
C ARG A 89 3.29 -3.16 22.67
N THR A 90 4.11 -2.27 23.18
CA THR A 90 3.87 -0.82 23.11
C THR A 90 3.93 -0.29 21.68
N VAL A 91 3.63 0.99 21.46
CA VAL A 91 3.80 1.68 20.18
C VAL A 91 5.26 1.56 19.71
N THR A 92 6.21 1.92 20.57
CA THR A 92 7.65 1.82 20.30
C THR A 92 8.05 0.41 19.87
N GLU A 93 7.65 -0.59 20.64
CA GLU A 93 8.00 -1.99 20.40
C GLU A 93 7.34 -2.55 19.12
N ASN A 94 6.11 -2.15 18.81
CA ASN A 94 5.44 -2.52 17.55
C ASN A 94 6.18 -1.93 16.34
N ILE A 95 6.53 -0.65 16.39
CA ILE A 95 7.25 0.02 15.30
C ILE A 95 8.63 -0.59 15.11
N ARG A 96 9.36 -0.86 16.20
CA ARG A 96 10.73 -1.39 16.19
C ARG A 96 10.84 -2.85 15.73
N LEU A 97 9.75 -3.62 15.77
CA LEU A 97 9.74 -5.05 15.50
C LEU A 97 10.53 -5.49 14.25
N PRO A 98 10.39 -4.85 13.06
CA PRO A 98 11.19 -5.23 11.88
C PRO A 98 12.70 -5.04 12.07
N LEU A 99 13.13 -4.05 12.84
CA LEU A 99 14.54 -3.81 13.12
C LEU A 99 15.10 -4.88 14.07
N GLU A 100 14.31 -5.35 15.05
CA GLU A 100 14.66 -6.45 15.94
C GLU A 100 14.86 -7.75 15.13
N VAL A 101 13.93 -8.07 14.22
CA VAL A 101 14.01 -9.25 13.35
C VAL A 101 15.26 -9.21 12.48
N ASN A 102 15.59 -8.04 11.94
CA ASN A 102 16.76 -7.82 11.11
C ASN A 102 18.05 -7.62 11.91
N LYS A 103 18.02 -7.75 13.26
CA LYS A 103 19.19 -7.64 14.17
C LYS A 103 19.94 -6.32 14.02
N VAL A 104 19.22 -5.22 13.77
CA VAL A 104 19.78 -3.86 13.74
C VAL A 104 20.25 -3.50 15.15
N ASP A 105 21.39 -2.82 15.26
CA ASP A 105 21.93 -2.42 16.56
C ASP A 105 20.97 -1.49 17.33
N GLU A 106 21.01 -1.59 18.66
CA GLU A 106 20.04 -0.93 19.55
C GLU A 106 20.02 0.59 19.38
N THR A 107 21.20 1.22 19.23
CA THR A 107 21.32 2.66 19.10
C THR A 107 20.66 3.17 17.82
N THR A 108 20.92 2.51 16.70
CA THR A 108 20.31 2.80 15.39
C THR A 108 18.79 2.52 15.44
N ALA A 109 18.40 1.41 16.07
CA ALA A 109 16.98 1.04 16.18
C ALA A 109 16.19 2.08 16.98
N LEU A 110 16.71 2.54 18.12
CA LEU A 110 16.09 3.57 18.95
C LEU A 110 15.95 4.90 18.19
N LYS A 111 17.01 5.35 17.52
CA LYS A 111 16.98 6.59 16.73
C LYS A 111 15.91 6.51 15.61
N LYS A 112 15.93 5.46 14.80
CA LYS A 112 14.95 5.28 13.71
C LYS A 112 13.52 5.20 14.25
N THR A 113 13.31 4.55 15.40
CA THR A 113 11.98 4.43 16.00
C THR A 113 11.45 5.77 16.47
N SER A 114 12.30 6.59 17.13
CA SER A 114 11.91 7.94 17.55
C SER A 114 11.54 8.84 16.37
N GLU A 115 12.37 8.86 15.32
CA GLU A 115 12.09 9.61 14.09
C GLU A 115 10.77 9.17 13.44
N MET A 116 10.49 7.87 13.46
CA MET A 116 9.26 7.32 12.87
C MET A 116 8.02 7.66 13.70
N ILE A 117 8.11 7.64 15.05
CA ILE A 117 7.04 8.05 15.96
C ILE A 117 6.66 9.52 15.74
N GLU A 118 7.66 10.39 15.62
CA GLU A 118 7.46 11.81 15.32
C GLU A 118 6.80 12.00 13.95
N LEU A 119 7.31 11.32 12.92
CA LEU A 119 6.79 11.38 11.56
C LEU A 119 5.29 11.06 11.49
N VAL A 120 4.84 10.01 12.19
CA VAL A 120 3.43 9.61 12.18
C VAL A 120 2.60 10.34 13.25
N GLY A 121 3.18 11.31 13.97
CA GLY A 121 2.51 12.15 14.95
C GLY A 121 1.98 11.37 16.15
N LEU A 122 2.81 10.48 16.70
CA LEU A 122 2.51 9.67 17.88
C LEU A 122 3.41 9.99 19.09
N THR A 123 4.09 11.14 19.07
CA THR A 123 4.86 11.63 20.22
C THR A 123 3.96 11.74 21.46
N GLY A 124 4.43 11.19 22.59
CA GLY A 124 3.69 11.11 23.85
C GLY A 124 2.85 9.82 24.00
N PHE A 125 2.86 8.92 22.99
CA PHE A 125 2.17 7.63 23.03
C PHE A 125 3.13 6.43 22.94
N GLU A 126 4.42 6.65 23.14
CA GLU A 126 5.49 5.68 22.97
C GLU A 126 5.25 4.38 23.73
N ASP A 127 4.80 4.50 24.97
CA ASP A 127 4.59 3.39 25.91
C ASP A 127 3.14 2.88 25.91
N SER A 128 2.25 3.46 25.10
CA SER A 128 0.85 3.04 25.00
C SER A 128 0.72 1.66 24.37
N LEU A 129 -0.21 0.85 24.86
CA LEU A 129 -0.56 -0.44 24.28
C LEU A 129 -1.63 -0.25 23.17
N PRO A 130 -1.74 -1.18 22.21
CA PRO A 130 -2.74 -1.11 21.14
C PRO A 130 -4.18 -0.91 21.61
N ARG A 131 -4.55 -1.43 22.78
CA ARG A 131 -5.88 -1.27 23.39
C ARG A 131 -6.19 0.17 23.82
N ASP A 132 -5.16 0.98 24.04
CA ASP A 132 -5.27 2.36 24.49
C ASP A 132 -5.27 3.36 23.31
N LEU A 133 -5.14 2.85 22.08
CA LEU A 133 -5.08 3.65 20.86
C LEU A 133 -6.44 3.73 20.16
N SER A 134 -6.72 4.87 19.54
CA SER A 134 -7.79 4.94 18.54
C SER A 134 -7.44 4.11 17.31
N GLY A 135 -8.44 3.70 16.52
CA GLY A 135 -8.20 2.95 15.28
C GLY A 135 -7.27 3.68 14.30
N GLY A 136 -7.37 5.02 14.24
CA GLY A 136 -6.47 5.84 13.43
C GLY A 136 -5.04 5.87 13.98
N MET A 137 -4.84 5.92 15.30
CA MET A 137 -3.51 5.82 15.92
C MET A 137 -2.90 4.46 15.65
N ALA A 138 -3.65 3.37 15.85
CA ALA A 138 -3.18 2.02 15.58
C ALA A 138 -2.75 1.85 14.11
N GLN A 139 -3.49 2.44 13.18
CA GLN A 139 -3.14 2.41 11.75
C GLN A 139 -1.84 3.18 11.46
N ARG A 140 -1.62 4.33 12.10
CA ARG A 140 -0.36 5.07 12.01
C ARG A 140 0.82 4.28 12.54
N VAL A 141 0.67 3.52 13.63
CA VAL A 141 1.69 2.57 14.13
C VAL A 141 1.99 1.49 13.09
N ALA A 142 0.95 0.93 12.44
CA ALA A 142 1.14 -0.09 11.41
C ALA A 142 1.89 0.45 10.18
N ILE A 143 1.59 1.68 9.76
CA ILE A 143 2.31 2.36 8.67
C ILE A 143 3.79 2.58 9.07
N ALA A 144 4.04 3.12 10.25
CA ALA A 144 5.38 3.34 10.79
C ALA A 144 6.19 2.04 10.82
N ARG A 145 5.58 0.95 11.32
CA ARG A 145 6.20 -0.38 11.36
C ARG A 145 6.58 -0.89 9.98
N ALA A 146 5.73 -0.68 8.97
CA ALA A 146 6.00 -1.11 7.61
C ALA A 146 7.11 -0.31 6.92
N LEU A 147 7.33 0.93 7.34
CA LEU A 147 8.31 1.85 6.74
C LEU A 147 9.69 1.80 7.41
N ILE A 148 9.79 1.41 8.68
CA ILE A 148 10.99 1.62 9.49
C ILE A 148 12.24 0.89 8.98
N HIS A 149 12.07 -0.25 8.32
CA HIS A 149 13.17 -1.05 7.76
C HIS A 149 13.53 -0.67 6.32
N ASP A 150 12.96 0.42 5.80
CA ASP A 150 13.21 0.97 4.46
C ASP A 150 12.99 -0.06 3.32
N PRO A 151 11.79 -0.62 3.19
CA PRO A 151 11.53 -1.70 2.24
C PRO A 151 11.69 -1.26 0.79
N ASP A 152 12.05 -2.20 -0.11
CA ASP A 152 12.11 -1.97 -1.56
C ASP A 152 10.72 -1.91 -2.19
N LEU A 153 9.79 -2.70 -1.62
CA LEU A 153 8.39 -2.78 -2.03
C LEU A 153 7.47 -2.53 -0.83
N LEU A 154 6.63 -1.51 -0.93
CA LEU A 154 5.62 -1.19 0.08
C LEU A 154 4.23 -1.55 -0.43
N LEU A 155 3.55 -2.45 0.28
CA LEU A 155 2.20 -2.91 -0.02
C LEU A 155 1.22 -2.37 1.01
N LEU A 156 0.25 -1.57 0.57
CA LEU A 156 -0.69 -0.85 1.43
C LEU A 156 -2.13 -1.27 1.10
N ASP A 157 -2.81 -1.94 2.02
CA ASP A 157 -4.21 -2.36 1.87
C ASP A 157 -5.12 -1.40 2.62
N GLU A 158 -5.72 -0.42 1.92
CA GLU A 158 -6.59 0.63 2.47
C GLU A 158 -6.00 1.35 3.69
N PRO A 159 -4.75 1.87 3.61
CA PRO A 159 -3.98 2.29 4.78
C PRO A 159 -4.59 3.47 5.52
N PHE A 160 -5.49 4.22 4.90
CA PHE A 160 -6.05 5.45 5.47
C PHE A 160 -7.55 5.35 5.77
N ALA A 161 -8.17 4.17 5.62
CA ALA A 161 -9.62 4.00 5.76
C ALA A 161 -10.15 4.37 7.17
N SER A 162 -9.37 4.10 8.20
CA SER A 162 -9.73 4.38 9.61
C SER A 162 -9.35 5.78 10.11
N LEU A 163 -8.74 6.62 9.25
CA LEU A 163 -8.31 7.97 9.62
C LEU A 163 -9.43 9.00 9.38
N ASP A 164 -9.52 10.00 10.25
CA ASP A 164 -10.29 11.20 9.99
C ASP A 164 -9.73 11.99 8.80
N ALA A 165 -10.52 12.91 8.24
CA ALA A 165 -10.16 13.60 7.00
C ALA A 165 -8.85 14.40 7.10
N MET A 166 -8.65 15.15 8.20
CA MET A 166 -7.46 15.99 8.37
C MET A 166 -6.19 15.15 8.56
N THR A 167 -6.27 14.14 9.41
CA THR A 167 -5.16 13.20 9.64
C THR A 167 -4.82 12.45 8.36
N ARG A 168 -5.81 12.04 7.58
CA ARG A 168 -5.63 11.35 6.29
C ARG A 168 -4.88 12.22 5.29
N GLU A 169 -5.26 13.46 5.11
CA GLU A 169 -4.60 14.40 4.19
C GLU A 169 -3.15 14.68 4.59
N ARG A 170 -2.91 14.85 5.90
CA ARG A 170 -1.55 14.96 6.42
C ARG A 170 -0.72 13.71 6.10
N MET A 171 -1.27 12.52 6.34
CA MET A 171 -0.57 11.25 6.05
C MET A 171 -0.29 11.05 4.56
N TRP A 172 -1.16 11.53 3.65
CA TRP A 172 -0.86 11.51 2.22
C TRP A 172 0.38 12.35 1.90
N THR A 173 0.46 13.53 2.45
CA THR A 173 1.60 14.44 2.26
C THR A 173 2.89 13.81 2.80
N GLU A 174 2.86 13.26 4.00
CA GLU A 174 4.01 12.60 4.61
C GLU A 174 4.46 11.37 3.80
N LEU A 175 3.52 10.51 3.39
CA LEU A 175 3.83 9.36 2.56
C LEU A 175 4.39 9.77 1.19
N SER A 176 3.84 10.82 0.58
CA SER A 176 4.34 11.37 -0.69
C SER A 176 5.77 11.90 -0.56
N ASN A 177 6.06 12.63 0.51
CA ASN A 177 7.41 13.17 0.77
C ASN A 177 8.43 12.05 1.00
N LEU A 178 8.08 11.06 1.81
CA LEU A 178 8.92 9.87 2.05
C LEU A 178 9.20 9.12 0.75
N TRP A 179 8.15 8.89 -0.03
CA TRP A 179 8.28 8.20 -1.31
C TRP A 179 9.18 8.99 -2.28
N GLN A 180 9.00 10.32 -2.40
CA GLN A 180 9.84 11.15 -3.28
C GLN A 180 11.31 11.14 -2.86
N ALA A 181 11.59 11.12 -1.56
CA ALA A 181 12.96 11.09 -1.05
C ALA A 181 13.67 9.75 -1.29
N ARG A 182 12.92 8.64 -1.33
CA ARG A 182 13.50 7.28 -1.36
C ARG A 182 13.26 6.52 -2.65
N GLN A 183 12.32 6.97 -3.49
CA GLN A 183 11.98 6.35 -4.80
C GLN A 183 11.70 4.85 -4.70
N LYS A 184 11.02 4.41 -3.63
CA LYS A 184 10.64 3.01 -3.44
C LYS A 184 9.42 2.66 -4.27
N THR A 185 9.25 1.38 -4.60
CA THR A 185 8.03 0.92 -5.29
C THR A 185 6.89 0.77 -4.29
N VAL A 186 5.74 1.36 -4.59
CA VAL A 186 4.55 1.30 -3.72
C VAL A 186 3.35 0.78 -4.51
N ILE A 187 2.61 -0.15 -3.91
CA ILE A 187 1.31 -0.61 -4.41
C ILE A 187 0.27 -0.38 -3.32
N MET A 188 -0.65 0.52 -3.56
CA MET A 188 -1.69 0.88 -2.60
C MET A 188 -3.08 0.50 -3.11
N VAL A 189 -3.80 -0.29 -2.35
CA VAL A 189 -5.24 -0.50 -2.55
C VAL A 189 -5.99 0.64 -1.92
N THR A 190 -6.88 1.26 -2.67
CA THR A 190 -7.78 2.29 -2.14
C THR A 190 -9.11 2.32 -2.90
N HIS A 191 -10.15 2.81 -2.23
CA HIS A 191 -11.44 3.15 -2.83
C HIS A 191 -11.57 4.65 -3.12
N SER A 192 -10.61 5.46 -2.69
CA SER A 192 -10.62 6.91 -2.85
C SER A 192 -9.93 7.34 -4.15
N ILE A 193 -10.70 7.94 -5.05
CA ILE A 193 -10.18 8.56 -6.27
C ILE A 193 -9.16 9.66 -5.92
N ASN A 194 -9.46 10.45 -4.88
CA ASN A 194 -8.57 11.53 -4.47
C ASN A 194 -7.22 11.01 -3.97
N GLU A 195 -7.21 9.92 -3.17
CA GLU A 195 -5.97 9.26 -2.73
C GLU A 195 -5.15 8.77 -3.92
N SER A 196 -5.81 8.06 -4.83
CA SER A 196 -5.14 7.48 -5.98
C SER A 196 -4.49 8.55 -6.87
N LEU A 197 -5.19 9.65 -7.14
CA LEU A 197 -4.66 10.74 -7.96
C LEU A 197 -3.62 11.59 -7.23
N PHE A 198 -3.74 11.73 -5.90
CA PHE A 198 -2.76 12.49 -5.12
C PHE A 198 -1.44 11.75 -4.97
N LEU A 199 -1.47 10.43 -4.75
CA LEU A 199 -0.30 9.64 -4.41
C LEU A 199 0.31 8.92 -5.62
N ALA A 200 -0.50 8.31 -6.50
CA ALA A 200 0.01 7.38 -7.49
C ALA A 200 0.52 8.07 -8.77
N ASP A 201 1.50 7.41 -9.41
CA ASP A 201 1.93 7.72 -10.77
C ASP A 201 1.10 6.96 -11.79
N ARG A 202 0.53 5.81 -11.37
CA ARG A 202 -0.26 4.95 -12.24
C ARG A 202 -1.41 4.32 -11.46
N VAL A 203 -2.59 4.33 -12.04
CA VAL A 203 -3.80 3.75 -11.43
C VAL A 203 -4.28 2.57 -12.24
N LEU A 204 -4.37 1.42 -11.58
CA LEU A 204 -4.91 0.18 -12.12
C LEU A 204 -6.32 -0.02 -11.59
N VAL A 205 -7.31 -0.18 -12.47
CA VAL A 205 -8.70 -0.44 -12.08
C VAL A 205 -9.05 -1.87 -12.43
N LEU A 206 -9.47 -2.65 -11.42
CA LEU A 206 -9.99 -4.01 -11.62
C LEU A 206 -11.47 -4.00 -11.95
N THR A 207 -11.89 -4.98 -12.77
CA THR A 207 -13.31 -5.30 -12.97
C THR A 207 -13.95 -5.82 -11.68
N GLN A 208 -15.30 -5.87 -11.66
CA GLN A 208 -16.01 -6.72 -10.72
C GLN A 208 -15.56 -8.18 -10.92
N ARG A 209 -15.73 -9.00 -9.86
CA ARG A 209 -15.31 -10.41 -9.85
C ARG A 209 -15.83 -11.22 -11.03
N PRO A 210 -14.99 -12.02 -11.70
CA PRO A 210 -13.54 -12.17 -11.47
C PRO A 210 -12.75 -10.92 -11.87
N GLY A 211 -11.78 -10.51 -10.99
CA GLY A 211 -10.96 -9.34 -11.21
C GLY A 211 -10.04 -9.52 -12.42
N LYS A 212 -10.13 -8.58 -13.35
CA LYS A 212 -9.26 -8.37 -14.52
C LYS A 212 -8.88 -6.91 -14.57
N ILE A 213 -7.80 -6.55 -15.25
CA ILE A 213 -7.49 -5.13 -15.48
C ILE A 213 -8.51 -4.53 -16.45
N LYS A 214 -9.35 -3.61 -15.95
CA LYS A 214 -10.31 -2.83 -16.74
C LYS A 214 -9.67 -1.58 -17.33
N MET A 215 -8.80 -0.94 -16.54
CA MET A 215 -8.09 0.27 -16.94
C MET A 215 -6.69 0.27 -16.34
N ASP A 216 -5.78 0.81 -17.09
CA ASP A 216 -4.41 1.12 -16.70
C ASP A 216 -4.15 2.56 -17.12
N MET A 217 -3.95 3.48 -16.16
CA MET A 217 -3.93 4.91 -16.41
C MET A 217 -2.71 5.57 -15.76
N GLU A 218 -1.90 6.24 -16.54
CA GLU A 218 -0.88 7.16 -16.04
C GLU A 218 -1.55 8.41 -15.44
N VAL A 219 -1.02 8.85 -14.29
CA VAL A 219 -1.46 10.06 -13.60
C VAL A 219 -0.51 11.20 -13.97
N ASP A 220 -0.82 11.88 -15.04
CA ASP A 220 -0.05 13.04 -15.53
C ASP A 220 -0.39 14.28 -14.70
N LEU A 221 0.13 14.30 -13.46
CA LEU A 221 0.06 15.44 -12.55
C LEU A 221 1.47 15.75 -12.04
N PRO A 222 1.88 17.04 -12.03
CA PRO A 222 3.22 17.41 -11.60
C PRO A 222 3.50 17.03 -10.14
N ARG A 223 4.77 16.78 -9.83
CA ARG A 223 5.27 16.56 -8.45
C ARG A 223 6.21 17.72 -8.05
N PRO A 224 6.33 18.08 -6.77
CA PRO A 224 5.55 17.56 -5.63
C PRO A 224 4.09 17.98 -5.70
N ARG A 225 3.17 17.04 -5.37
CA ARG A 225 1.74 17.32 -5.32
C ARG A 225 1.38 17.92 -3.97
N LYS A 226 0.85 19.15 -4.01
CA LYS A 226 0.31 19.85 -2.86
C LYS A 226 -1.21 19.84 -2.91
N ASP A 227 -1.87 20.25 -1.82
CA ASP A 227 -3.34 20.21 -1.72
C ASP A 227 -4.04 20.97 -2.84
N GLU A 228 -3.45 22.06 -3.33
CA GLU A 228 -4.03 22.89 -4.39
C GLU A 228 -4.23 22.12 -5.71
N ILE A 229 -3.46 21.04 -5.94
CA ILE A 229 -3.58 20.24 -7.16
C ILE A 229 -4.98 19.63 -7.31
N ARG A 230 -5.65 19.35 -6.18
CA ARG A 230 -7.00 18.77 -6.15
C ARG A 230 -8.08 19.68 -6.72
N TYR A 231 -7.81 20.99 -6.77
CA TYR A 231 -8.72 22.02 -7.27
C TYR A 231 -8.44 22.38 -8.72
N THR A 232 -7.52 21.70 -9.37
CA THR A 232 -7.20 21.95 -10.79
C THR A 232 -8.17 21.23 -11.73
N SER A 233 -8.38 21.83 -12.93
CA SER A 233 -9.21 21.22 -13.96
C SER A 233 -8.65 19.88 -14.45
N GLN A 234 -7.31 19.71 -14.46
CA GLN A 234 -6.65 18.46 -14.83
C GLN A 234 -6.97 17.34 -13.85
N PHE A 235 -6.89 17.60 -12.53
CA PHE A 235 -7.30 16.65 -11.50
C PHE A 235 -8.77 16.24 -11.67
N GLY A 236 -9.66 17.21 -11.89
CA GLY A 236 -11.08 16.96 -12.12
C GLY A 236 -11.37 16.06 -13.34
N LYS A 237 -10.63 16.26 -14.44
CA LYS A 237 -10.73 15.41 -15.64
C LYS A 237 -10.29 13.97 -15.36
N LEU A 238 -9.16 13.78 -14.67
CA LEU A 238 -8.68 12.44 -14.29
C LEU A 238 -9.64 11.76 -13.32
N ALA A 239 -10.17 12.49 -12.34
CA ALA A 239 -11.16 11.97 -11.38
C ALA A 239 -12.44 11.50 -12.09
N LYS A 240 -12.94 12.27 -13.05
CA LYS A 240 -14.11 11.88 -13.87
C LYS A 240 -13.82 10.60 -14.66
N LYS A 241 -12.63 10.50 -15.29
CA LYS A 241 -12.21 9.30 -16.04
C LYS A 241 -12.15 8.06 -15.16
N LEU A 242 -11.56 8.16 -13.95
CA LEU A 242 -11.49 7.06 -12.99
C LEU A 242 -12.87 6.66 -12.49
N ARG A 243 -13.75 7.61 -12.19
CA ARG A 243 -15.12 7.33 -11.74
C ARG A 243 -15.87 6.49 -12.78
N GLY A 244 -15.84 6.89 -14.05
CA GLY A 244 -16.48 6.12 -15.13
C GLY A 244 -15.85 4.74 -15.38
N ALA A 245 -14.61 4.51 -14.91
CA ALA A 245 -13.99 3.19 -15.00
C ALA A 245 -14.39 2.27 -13.83
N ILE A 246 -14.73 2.83 -12.65
CA ILE A 246 -15.10 2.06 -11.45
C ILE A 246 -16.58 1.66 -11.49
N GLU A 247 -17.42 2.50 -12.07
CA GLU A 247 -18.84 2.21 -12.37
C GLU A 247 -18.95 1.19 -13.51
#